data_6fa68352dab7946b4210a8af5c03b81a
#
_entry.id   6fa68352dab7946b4210a8af5c03b81a
#
_cell.length_a   1.000
_cell.length_b   1.000
_cell.length_c   1.000
_cell.angle_alpha   90.00
_cell.angle_beta   90.00
_cell.angle_gamma   90.00
#
_symmetry.space_group_name_H-M   'P 1'
#
loop_
_entity.id
_entity.type
_entity.pdbx_description
1 polymer ?
#
loop_
_entity_poly.entity_id
_entity_poly.type
_entity_poly.pdbx_seq_one_letter_code
_entity_poly.pdbx_strand_id
1 'polypeptide(L)'
;MGAGIAAGTPAGGADAERAAAEFHGTGRRFEITGECNGAPVVDDYAHHPTELAATMATAKKMGYKRIIAVHQPFTYSRTKMLMDDFAKVLRAADQVVLLPIMGGREKDDGSVRSEDLAAKLPGSVVVDGLEGAAAWVRQNAKKGDLVVCMSCGDLYKAADMMVEK
;
A
#
# COMPACT_ATOMS: atom_id res chain seq x y z
N MET A 1 -17.38 -31.02 -25.90
CA MET A 1 -16.72 -31.01 -24.60
C MET A 1 -16.60 -29.56 -24.14
N GLY A 2 -17.60 -29.07 -23.42
CA GLY A 2 -17.63 -27.69 -22.90
C GLY A 2 -17.04 -27.64 -21.50
N ALA A 3 -15.89 -27.00 -21.37
CA ALA A 3 -15.43 -26.57 -20.07
C ALA A 3 -16.25 -25.34 -19.66
N GLY A 4 -17.25 -25.55 -18.82
CA GLY A 4 -18.00 -24.44 -18.23
C GLY A 4 -17.11 -23.64 -17.31
N ILE A 5 -16.82 -22.40 -17.69
CA ILE A 5 -16.26 -21.42 -16.79
C ILE A 5 -17.40 -21.02 -15.86
N ALA A 6 -17.40 -21.53 -14.65
CA ALA A 6 -18.27 -21.03 -13.61
C ALA A 6 -17.88 -19.57 -13.34
N ALA A 7 -18.77 -18.65 -13.69
CA ALA A 7 -18.65 -17.25 -13.27
C ALA A 7 -18.70 -17.23 -11.74
N GLY A 8 -17.56 -17.05 -11.12
CA GLY A 8 -17.46 -16.93 -9.66
C GLY A 8 -18.24 -15.72 -9.20
N THR A 9 -19.21 -15.94 -8.32
CA THR A 9 -19.83 -14.88 -7.52
C THR A 9 -18.74 -14.03 -6.87
N PRO A 10 -18.87 -12.71 -6.79
CA PRO A 10 -17.91 -11.91 -6.05
C PRO A 10 -17.87 -12.42 -4.61
N ALA A 11 -16.74 -12.97 -4.23
CA ALA A 11 -16.52 -13.46 -2.89
C ALA A 11 -16.73 -12.31 -1.90
N GLY A 12 -17.63 -12.49 -0.96
CA GLY A 12 -17.78 -11.56 0.15
C GLY A 12 -16.44 -11.42 0.89
N GLY A 13 -16.23 -10.33 1.62
CA GLY A 13 -14.98 -10.00 2.29
C GLY A 13 -14.31 -11.17 3.03
N ALA A 14 -15.09 -12.10 3.59
CA ALA A 14 -14.58 -13.29 4.28
C ALA A 14 -13.82 -14.27 3.36
N ASP A 15 -14.18 -14.38 2.10
CA ASP A 15 -13.47 -15.28 1.17
C ASP A 15 -12.18 -14.64 0.64
N ALA A 16 -12.16 -13.31 0.51
CA ALA A 16 -10.96 -12.56 0.18
C ALA A 16 -9.94 -12.60 1.34
N GLU A 17 -10.41 -12.52 2.57
CA GLU A 17 -9.58 -12.68 3.78
C GLU A 17 -9.00 -14.09 3.87
N ARG A 18 -9.78 -15.11 3.55
CA ARG A 18 -9.32 -16.50 3.50
C ARG A 18 -8.27 -16.73 2.43
N ALA A 19 -8.49 -16.22 1.23
CA ALA A 19 -7.53 -16.33 0.13
C ALA A 19 -6.21 -15.64 0.46
N ALA A 20 -6.25 -14.48 1.14
CA ALA A 20 -5.06 -13.79 1.61
C ALA A 20 -4.36 -14.54 2.75
N ALA A 21 -5.11 -15.15 3.68
CA ALA A 21 -4.57 -15.93 4.79
C ALA A 21 -3.90 -17.24 4.34
N GLU A 22 -4.33 -17.82 3.24
CA GLU A 22 -3.74 -19.05 2.67
C GLU A 22 -2.42 -18.80 1.92
N PHE A 23 -2.06 -17.54 1.66
CA PHE A 23 -0.84 -17.17 0.95
C PHE A 23 0.37 -16.98 1.88
N HIS A 24 0.62 -17.97 2.76
CA HIS A 24 1.72 -17.95 3.73
C HIS A 24 3.11 -18.32 3.17
N GLY A 25 3.36 -18.13 1.87
CA GLY A 25 4.58 -18.65 1.25
C GLY A 25 5.82 -17.75 1.39
N THR A 26 5.68 -16.44 1.36
CA THR A 26 6.81 -15.49 1.44
C THR A 26 6.33 -14.24 2.15
N GLY A 27 6.73 -14.07 3.39
CA GLY A 27 6.28 -12.98 4.26
C GLY A 27 6.20 -11.62 3.59
N ARG A 28 5.22 -10.80 3.96
CA ARG A 28 4.95 -9.46 3.45
C ARG A 28 4.49 -9.43 1.97
N ARG A 29 3.67 -10.39 1.55
CA ARG A 29 2.96 -10.32 0.26
C ARG A 29 1.47 -10.29 0.51
N PHE A 30 0.89 -9.12 0.39
CA PHE A 30 -0.52 -8.85 0.62
C PHE A 30 -1.02 -9.48 1.94
N GLU A 31 -0.28 -9.28 3.00
CA GLU A 31 -0.55 -9.87 4.31
C GLU A 31 -1.47 -8.96 5.12
N ILE A 32 -2.63 -9.44 5.51
CA ILE A 32 -3.52 -8.71 6.43
C ILE A 32 -2.96 -8.84 7.84
N THR A 33 -2.47 -7.74 8.40
CA THR A 33 -1.84 -7.71 9.72
C THR A 33 -2.84 -7.46 10.85
N GLY A 34 -4.02 -6.95 10.53
CA GLY A 34 -5.09 -6.66 11.47
C GLY A 34 -5.99 -5.55 10.94
N GLU A 35 -6.66 -4.84 11.83
CA GLU A 35 -7.59 -3.77 11.49
C GLU A 35 -7.26 -2.47 12.23
N CYS A 36 -7.60 -1.35 11.61
CA CYS A 36 -7.56 -0.02 12.18
C CYS A 36 -8.93 0.64 12.00
N ASN A 37 -9.64 0.91 13.07
CA ASN A 37 -11.00 1.48 13.04
C ASN A 37 -11.99 0.70 12.14
N GLY A 38 -11.83 -0.63 12.07
CA GLY A 38 -12.61 -1.50 11.19
C GLY A 38 -12.12 -1.58 9.73
N ALA A 39 -11.02 -0.91 9.40
CA ALA A 39 -10.37 -1.01 8.11
C ALA A 39 -9.23 -2.05 8.17
N PRO A 40 -9.24 -3.12 7.35
CA PRO A 40 -8.12 -4.04 7.29
C PRO A 40 -6.84 -3.31 6.87
N VAL A 41 -5.73 -3.70 7.49
CA VAL A 41 -4.39 -3.18 7.17
C VAL A 41 -3.59 -4.29 6.51
N VAL A 42 -3.13 -4.03 5.30
CA VAL A 42 -2.33 -4.94 4.48
C VAL A 42 -0.89 -4.46 4.47
N ASP A 43 0.05 -5.38 4.68
CA ASP A 43 1.47 -5.16 4.45
C ASP A 43 1.92 -5.92 3.20
N ASP A 44 2.62 -5.22 2.30
CA ASP A 44 3.13 -5.78 1.05
C ASP A 44 4.55 -5.30 0.78
N TYR A 45 5.41 -6.20 0.37
CA TYR A 45 6.81 -5.92 0.06
C TYR A 45 7.02 -5.18 -1.27
N ALA A 46 5.95 -4.91 -2.02
CA ALA A 46 6.01 -4.23 -3.32
C ALA A 46 6.74 -2.88 -3.20
N HIS A 47 7.69 -2.65 -4.07
CA HIS A 47 8.53 -1.44 -4.09
C HIS A 47 8.89 -0.96 -5.49
N HIS A 48 8.65 -1.74 -6.52
CA HIS A 48 8.77 -1.34 -7.93
C HIS A 48 7.37 -1.02 -8.49
N PRO A 49 7.21 -0.08 -9.43
CA PRO A 49 5.89 0.28 -9.97
C PRO A 49 5.09 -0.91 -10.49
N THR A 50 5.75 -1.89 -11.14
CA THR A 50 5.10 -3.12 -11.61
C THR A 50 4.50 -3.94 -10.46
N GLU A 51 5.22 -4.05 -9.35
CA GLU A 51 4.76 -4.76 -8.15
C GLU A 51 3.63 -3.99 -7.47
N LEU A 52 3.76 -2.67 -7.33
CA LEU A 52 2.70 -1.81 -6.79
C LEU A 52 1.41 -1.95 -7.63
N ALA A 53 1.53 -2.00 -8.95
CA ALA A 53 0.39 -2.18 -9.84
C ALA A 53 -0.36 -3.49 -9.58
N ALA A 54 0.37 -4.58 -9.39
CA ALA A 54 -0.20 -5.88 -9.06
C ALA A 54 -0.91 -5.86 -7.70
N THR A 55 -0.29 -5.26 -6.69
CA THR A 55 -0.86 -5.10 -5.35
C THR A 55 -2.13 -4.24 -5.38
N MET A 56 -2.10 -3.12 -6.08
CA MET A 56 -3.26 -2.25 -6.23
C MET A 56 -4.41 -2.92 -7.01
N ALA A 57 -4.09 -3.72 -8.03
CA ALA A 57 -5.09 -4.50 -8.76
C ALA A 57 -5.78 -5.52 -7.84
N THR A 58 -5.02 -6.21 -6.99
CA THR A 58 -5.55 -7.12 -5.98
C THR A 58 -6.45 -6.38 -4.99
N ALA A 59 -6.00 -5.24 -4.47
CA ALA A 59 -6.77 -4.40 -3.54
C ALA A 59 -8.11 -3.96 -4.15
N LYS A 60 -8.12 -3.57 -5.41
CA LYS A 60 -9.34 -3.15 -6.11
C LYS A 60 -10.37 -4.26 -6.27
N LYS A 61 -9.92 -5.50 -6.46
CA LYS A 61 -10.81 -6.67 -6.57
C LYS A 61 -11.51 -7.01 -5.26
N MET A 62 -11.00 -6.55 -4.13
CA MET A 62 -11.61 -6.82 -2.82
C MET A 62 -12.90 -6.04 -2.56
N GLY A 63 -13.20 -5.01 -3.35
CA GLY A 63 -14.48 -4.30 -3.32
C GLY A 63 -14.67 -3.34 -2.15
N TYR A 64 -13.60 -2.88 -1.50
CA TYR A 64 -13.70 -1.86 -0.46
C TYR A 64 -14.13 -0.50 -1.03
N LYS A 65 -14.77 0.31 -0.22
CA LYS A 65 -15.28 1.63 -0.64
C LYS A 65 -14.18 2.61 -0.94
N ARG A 66 -13.07 2.54 -0.20
CA ARG A 66 -11.93 3.44 -0.34
C ARG A 66 -10.64 2.68 -0.08
N ILE A 67 -9.64 2.89 -0.92
CA ILE A 67 -8.29 2.35 -0.74
C ILE A 67 -7.37 3.48 -0.30
N ILE A 68 -6.72 3.30 0.83
CA ILE A 68 -5.66 4.16 1.35
C ILE A 68 -4.33 3.45 1.06
N ALA A 69 -3.55 3.97 0.12
CA ALA A 69 -2.22 3.47 -0.17
C ALA A 69 -1.19 4.22 0.69
N VAL A 70 -0.45 3.50 1.50
CA VAL A 70 0.67 4.02 2.30
C VAL A 70 1.96 3.50 1.65
N HIS A 71 2.80 4.39 1.17
CA HIS A 71 4.00 4.00 0.43
C HIS A 71 5.25 4.70 0.97
N GLN A 72 6.27 3.92 1.22
CA GLN A 72 7.62 4.40 1.51
C GLN A 72 8.49 4.11 0.29
N PRO A 73 8.87 5.15 -0.49
CA PRO A 73 9.76 4.94 -1.62
C PRO A 73 11.11 4.41 -1.16
N PHE A 74 11.68 3.50 -1.94
CA PHE A 74 12.97 2.90 -1.63
C PHE A 74 13.98 3.20 -2.72
N THR A 75 15.10 3.75 -2.29
CA THR A 75 16.22 4.39 -2.98
C THR A 75 15.85 5.69 -3.72
N TYR A 76 16.77 6.64 -3.65
CA TYR A 76 16.63 7.94 -4.33
C TYR A 76 16.67 7.79 -5.84
N SER A 77 17.62 7.01 -6.36
CA SER A 77 17.80 6.80 -7.79
C SER A 77 16.59 6.15 -8.44
N ARG A 78 16.02 5.12 -7.83
CA ARG A 78 14.82 4.45 -8.35
C ARG A 78 13.61 5.38 -8.33
N THR A 79 13.41 6.08 -7.23
CA THR A 79 12.30 7.01 -7.08
C THR A 79 12.36 8.11 -8.14
N LYS A 80 13.55 8.67 -8.37
CA LYS A 80 13.76 9.71 -9.38
C LYS A 80 13.52 9.18 -10.80
N MET A 81 14.10 8.03 -11.12
CA MET A 81 14.02 7.44 -12.45
C MET A 81 12.59 6.99 -12.82
N LEU A 82 11.83 6.46 -11.86
CA LEU A 82 10.51 5.88 -12.08
C LEU A 82 9.38 6.75 -11.51
N MET A 83 9.62 8.01 -11.29
CA MET A 83 8.69 8.95 -10.65
C MET A 83 7.30 8.93 -11.29
N ASP A 84 7.24 9.04 -12.62
CA ASP A 84 5.97 9.06 -13.36
C ASP A 84 5.24 7.72 -13.29
N ASP A 85 5.97 6.62 -13.31
CA ASP A 85 5.40 5.28 -13.18
C ASP A 85 4.82 5.05 -11.78
N PHE A 86 5.52 5.48 -10.72
CA PHE A 86 4.98 5.46 -9.37
C PHE A 86 3.71 6.29 -9.24
N ALA A 87 3.72 7.51 -9.76
CA ALA A 87 2.55 8.39 -9.74
C ALA A 87 1.36 7.77 -10.47
N LYS A 88 1.60 7.19 -11.64
CA LYS A 88 0.56 6.52 -12.44
C LYS A 88 -0.11 5.38 -11.66
N VAL A 89 0.69 4.53 -11.01
CA VAL A 89 0.16 3.38 -10.26
C VAL A 89 -0.58 3.84 -9.00
N LEU A 90 -0.01 4.77 -8.25
CA LEU A 90 -0.58 5.24 -6.98
C LEU A 90 -1.88 6.03 -7.17
N ARG A 91 -2.15 6.59 -8.35
CA ARG A 91 -3.45 7.20 -8.68
C ARG A 91 -4.61 6.22 -8.63
N ALA A 92 -4.35 4.92 -8.64
CA ALA A 92 -5.39 3.90 -8.46
C ALA A 92 -5.97 3.90 -7.03
N ALA A 93 -5.27 4.43 -6.05
CA ALA A 93 -5.78 4.59 -4.69
C ALA A 93 -6.66 5.84 -4.58
N ASP A 94 -7.61 5.80 -3.65
CA ASP A 94 -8.46 6.96 -3.33
C ASP A 94 -7.71 7.99 -2.49
N GLN A 95 -6.79 7.53 -1.65
CA GLN A 95 -5.91 8.34 -0.82
C GLN A 95 -4.50 7.78 -0.83
N VAL A 96 -3.51 8.63 -0.95
CA VAL A 96 -2.09 8.25 -0.90
C VAL A 96 -1.41 8.95 0.27
N VAL A 97 -0.71 8.19 1.08
CA VAL A 97 0.14 8.66 2.17
C VAL A 97 1.58 8.24 1.87
N LEU A 98 2.47 9.21 1.79
CA LEU A 98 3.87 8.99 1.45
C LEU A 98 4.76 9.24 2.66
N LEU A 99 5.74 8.36 2.87
CA LEU A 99 6.80 8.54 3.84
C LEU A 99 8.05 9.09 3.14
N PRO A 100 9.02 9.63 3.90
CA PRO A 100 10.32 9.99 3.34
C PRO A 100 10.97 8.81 2.63
N ILE A 101 11.74 9.09 1.58
CA ILE A 101 12.46 8.06 0.83
C ILE A 101 13.44 7.35 1.76
N MET A 102 13.39 6.03 1.76
CA MET A 102 14.40 5.21 2.41
C MET A 102 15.57 5.01 1.44
N GLY A 103 16.70 5.66 1.70
CA GLY A 103 17.83 5.66 0.78
C GLY A 103 18.54 4.32 0.64
N GLY A 104 18.43 3.43 1.63
CA GLY A 104 19.19 2.20 1.65
C GLY A 104 20.69 2.51 1.81
N ARG A 105 21.47 2.12 0.81
CA ARG A 105 22.92 2.41 0.76
C ARG A 105 23.26 3.72 0.03
N GLU A 106 22.27 4.37 -0.56
CA GLU A 106 22.46 5.63 -1.25
C GLU A 106 22.53 6.80 -0.26
N LYS A 107 23.31 7.79 -0.59
CA LYS A 107 23.33 9.07 0.14
C LYS A 107 22.25 9.98 -0.43
N ASP A 108 21.61 10.72 0.45
CA ASP A 108 20.70 11.79 0.05
C ASP A 108 21.50 12.97 -0.50
N ASP A 109 21.36 13.23 -1.78
CA ASP A 109 21.98 14.38 -2.46
C ASP A 109 21.00 15.56 -2.62
N GLY A 110 19.80 15.44 -2.06
CA GLY A 110 18.75 16.44 -2.14
C GLY A 110 18.05 16.54 -3.50
N SER A 111 18.37 15.65 -4.45
CA SER A 111 17.86 15.75 -5.82
C SER A 111 16.42 15.27 -5.99
N VAL A 112 15.90 14.47 -5.04
CA VAL A 112 14.54 13.90 -5.07
C VAL A 112 14.01 13.72 -3.66
N ARG A 113 12.72 14.00 -3.48
CA ARG A 113 11.99 13.83 -2.22
C ARG A 113 10.63 13.23 -2.46
N SER A 114 10.00 12.71 -1.43
CA SER A 114 8.62 12.21 -1.49
C SER A 114 7.63 13.31 -1.87
N GLU A 115 7.91 14.55 -1.53
CA GLU A 115 7.13 15.72 -1.93
C GLU A 115 7.08 15.90 -3.45
N ASP A 116 8.12 15.51 -4.18
CA ASP A 116 8.13 15.55 -5.64
C ASP A 116 7.13 14.55 -6.23
N LEU A 117 7.03 13.38 -5.62
CA LEU A 117 6.01 12.38 -5.98
C LEU A 117 4.61 12.88 -5.59
N ALA A 118 4.47 13.46 -4.40
CA ALA A 118 3.21 14.03 -3.92
C ALA A 118 2.69 15.13 -4.85
N ALA A 119 3.56 15.94 -5.42
CA ALA A 119 3.19 16.99 -6.37
C ALA A 119 2.49 16.43 -7.63
N LYS A 120 2.72 15.16 -7.97
CA LYS A 120 2.07 14.45 -9.07
C LYS A 120 0.79 13.71 -8.66
N LEU A 121 0.47 13.72 -7.38
CA LEU A 121 -0.66 12.99 -6.77
C LEU A 121 -1.55 13.97 -5.99
N PRO A 122 -2.48 14.66 -6.66
CA PRO A 122 -3.38 15.60 -5.98
C PRO A 122 -4.12 14.97 -4.82
N GLY A 123 -4.11 15.63 -3.66
CA GLY A 123 -4.74 15.14 -2.44
C GLY A 123 -3.88 14.16 -1.63
N SER A 124 -2.69 13.80 -2.10
CA SER A 124 -1.76 12.99 -1.31
C SER A 124 -1.19 13.76 -0.12
N VAL A 125 -0.75 13.02 0.88
CA VAL A 125 -0.17 13.54 2.11
C VAL A 125 1.25 12.98 2.27
N VAL A 126 2.20 13.82 2.65
CA VAL A 126 3.54 13.39 3.06
C VAL A 126 3.62 13.48 4.57
N VAL A 127 4.03 12.39 5.21
CA VAL A 127 4.22 12.30 6.66
C VAL A 127 5.71 12.24 6.99
N ASP A 128 6.06 12.52 8.24
CA ASP A 128 7.46 12.63 8.68
C ASP A 128 8.15 11.31 9.03
N GLY A 129 7.45 10.19 8.98
CA GLY A 129 8.01 8.88 9.29
C GLY A 129 6.97 7.83 9.64
N LEU A 130 7.43 6.74 10.25
CA LEU A 130 6.57 5.59 10.59
C LEU A 130 5.45 5.97 11.56
N GLU A 131 5.76 6.71 12.61
CA GLU A 131 4.79 7.18 13.60
C GLU A 131 3.77 8.14 12.97
N GLY A 132 4.24 9.01 12.08
CA GLY A 132 3.39 9.94 11.34
C GLY A 132 2.40 9.21 10.43
N ALA A 133 2.87 8.16 9.75
CA ALA A 133 2.01 7.29 8.92
C ALA A 133 0.94 6.58 9.77
N ALA A 134 1.34 5.98 10.87
CA ALA A 134 0.42 5.29 11.78
C ALA A 134 -0.61 6.27 12.37
N ALA A 135 -0.18 7.43 12.82
CA ALA A 135 -1.06 8.46 13.37
C ALA A 135 -2.07 8.96 12.33
N TRP A 136 -1.61 9.21 11.11
CA TRP A 136 -2.49 9.65 10.03
C TRP A 136 -3.58 8.61 9.73
N VAL A 137 -3.19 7.34 9.59
CA VAL A 137 -4.13 6.25 9.31
C VAL A 137 -5.14 6.08 10.46
N ARG A 138 -4.69 6.09 11.71
CA ARG A 138 -5.57 6.02 12.88
C ARG A 138 -6.60 7.14 12.95
N GLN A 139 -6.24 8.34 12.49
CA GLN A 139 -7.14 9.49 12.48
C GLN A 139 -8.11 9.47 11.30
N ASN A 140 -7.76 8.85 10.19
CA ASN A 140 -8.48 8.99 8.93
C ASN A 140 -9.14 7.70 8.41
N ALA A 141 -8.63 6.53 8.78
CA ALA A 141 -9.21 5.26 8.37
C ALA A 141 -10.52 4.98 9.09
N LYS A 142 -11.44 4.35 8.41
CA LYS A 142 -12.76 3.98 8.91
C LYS A 142 -13.26 2.69 8.28
N LYS A 143 -14.28 2.12 8.85
CA LYS A 143 -14.95 0.94 8.31
C LYS A 143 -15.37 1.16 6.85
N GLY A 144 -15.03 0.22 6.00
CA GLY A 144 -15.23 0.29 4.55
C GLY A 144 -13.97 0.66 3.78
N ASP A 145 -12.92 1.12 4.46
CA ASP A 145 -11.61 1.37 3.88
C ASP A 145 -10.76 0.09 3.85
N LEU A 146 -9.79 0.06 2.94
CA LEU A 146 -8.67 -0.87 2.94
C LEU A 146 -7.38 -0.06 2.98
N VAL A 147 -6.54 -0.33 3.97
CA VAL A 147 -5.21 0.29 4.08
C VAL A 147 -4.18 -0.66 3.49
N VAL A 148 -3.41 -0.20 2.52
CA VAL A 148 -2.39 -1.00 1.84
C VAL A 148 -1.03 -0.34 2.01
N CYS A 149 -0.16 -0.95 2.82
CA CYS A 149 1.20 -0.49 3.07
C CYS A 149 2.15 -1.20 2.10
N MET A 150 2.87 -0.44 1.30
CA MET A 150 3.76 -0.98 0.25
C MET A 150 5.18 -0.42 0.41
N SER A 151 6.12 -1.30 0.74
CA SER A 151 7.54 -0.98 0.83
C SER A 151 8.38 -2.24 1.05
N CYS A 152 9.62 -2.24 0.58
CA CYS A 152 10.61 -3.25 0.97
C CYS A 152 11.45 -2.84 2.19
N GLY A 153 11.21 -1.65 2.74
CA GLY A 153 11.87 -1.15 3.94
C GLY A 153 11.14 -1.53 5.23
N ASP A 154 11.13 -0.61 6.17
CA ASP A 154 10.60 -0.83 7.51
C ASP A 154 9.15 -0.36 7.72
N LEU A 155 8.44 -0.06 6.66
CA LEU A 155 7.03 0.37 6.70
C LEU A 155 6.11 -0.63 7.44
N TYR A 156 6.46 -1.92 7.45
CA TYR A 156 5.73 -2.94 8.20
C TYR A 156 5.61 -2.59 9.69
N LYS A 157 6.58 -1.87 10.25
CA LYS A 157 6.51 -1.40 11.64
C LYS A 157 5.39 -0.38 11.83
N ALA A 158 5.17 0.50 10.84
CA ALA A 158 4.04 1.43 10.86
C ALA A 158 2.71 0.68 10.73
N ALA A 159 2.64 -0.36 9.88
CA ALA A 159 1.46 -1.21 9.77
C ALA A 159 1.11 -1.86 11.13
N ASP A 160 2.11 -2.36 11.84
CA ASP A 160 1.92 -2.91 13.19
C ASP A 160 1.42 -1.86 14.19
N MET A 161 1.88 -0.61 14.08
CA MET A 161 1.41 0.51 14.92
C MET A 161 -0.02 0.92 14.61
N MET A 162 -0.50 0.72 13.39
CA MET A 162 -1.86 1.06 12.96
C MET A 162 -2.89 0.12 13.56
N VAL A 163 -2.51 -1.14 13.74
CA VAL A 163 -3.40 -2.23 14.11
C VAL A 163 -3.81 -2.12 15.59
N GLU A 164 -5.10 -2.31 15.83
CA GLU A 164 -5.66 -2.41 17.19
C GLU A 164 -5.27 -3.77 17.78
N LYS A 165 -4.77 -3.74 18.99
CA LYS A 165 -4.41 -4.92 19.76
C LYS A 165 -5.53 -5.30 20.71
#